data_34be70b2de8f4a2019e3f3c09112f123
#
_entry.id   34be70b2de8f4a2019e3f3c09112f123
#
_cell.length_a   1.000
_cell.length_b   1.000
_cell.length_c   1.000
_cell.angle_alpha   90.00
_cell.angle_beta   90.00
_cell.angle_gamma   90.00
#
_symmetry.space_group_name_H-M   'P 1'
#
loop_
_entity.id
_entity.type
_entity.pdbx_description
1 polymer ?
#
loop_
_entity_poly.entity_id
_entity_poly.type
_entity_poly.pdbx_seq_one_letter_code
_entity_poly.pdbx_strand_id
1 'polypeptide(L)'
;MFAVYKKLLYYVPKQRPLAYIAIGLTVVSTLLNVGAYYYLYEFLKRLVVDGDMGHAQYNAFLVAGLLIGGSLLYFAAVLLTHMLGFRLETNLRKRGIDGLTNASFRYFDLNSSGKTRKLIDDNAAQTHSIVAHLIPDNVGAILTPLLALVVGFLISLRVGIVLLVLFMLSGVLLVLMTGEKKFMEVYQKALETMSSETVEYIRGIQVLKIFGIDATSFKTLHRAIADYARHALNYSMSCRRPYVLFQLILFGFIAVLVSVAALTLNRMQDPAVLAVELIMTLFLGGVMFTAFMKVMYVGMYAFMGTSAVEKLEQVFSDMQKDRLTFGNKSTFKNYDIEFERVCFGYTDQMVLEDVSFTLKEGRSYALVGSSGGGKSTIAKLISGFYKVDGGAVKIGGEPIEAYTEDALIRNIAFVFQNVRLFHISIYENVRLANPDAQRAEVMEALHQAGCDSILDKFKDRENTVIGSKGVYLSGGEKQRIAIARAMLKNAKIVILDEASAAIDPENEHELQKAFAHLMKGKTVIMIAHRLSSIRNVDEILVLEDGKIAERGTDAALMATDTKYREYQTLYEQANEWRVVR
;
A
#
# COMPACT_ATOMS: atom_id res chain seq x y z
N MET A 1 -0.41 -8.54 21.67
CA MET A 1 0.91 -7.95 21.52
C MET A 1 1.97 -8.94 21.00
N PHE A 2 2.29 -10.05 21.67
CA PHE A 2 3.29 -11.03 21.19
C PHE A 2 3.02 -11.58 19.79
N ALA A 3 1.75 -11.78 19.42
CA ALA A 3 1.36 -12.27 18.10
C ALA A 3 1.80 -11.30 16.97
N VAL A 4 1.73 -9.99 17.20
CA VAL A 4 2.15 -8.97 16.22
C VAL A 4 3.66 -9.03 16.00
N TYR A 5 4.46 -9.10 17.09
CA TYR A 5 5.92 -9.25 16.95
C TYR A 5 6.31 -10.53 16.21
N LYS A 6 5.62 -11.64 16.49
CA LYS A 6 5.85 -12.90 15.77
C LYS A 6 5.61 -12.73 14.26
N LYS A 7 4.52 -12.04 13.87
CA LYS A 7 4.22 -11.73 12.46
C LYS A 7 5.29 -10.80 11.85
N LEU A 8 5.64 -9.71 12.53
CA LEU A 8 6.64 -8.76 12.04
C LEU A 8 8.02 -9.40 11.87
N LEU A 9 8.48 -10.18 12.84
CA LEU A 9 9.75 -10.89 12.78
C LEU A 9 9.79 -12.01 11.72
N TYR A 10 8.63 -12.45 11.23
CA TYR A 10 8.57 -13.37 10.09
C TYR A 10 9.17 -12.75 8.82
N TYR A 11 9.02 -11.44 8.62
CA TYR A 11 9.53 -10.73 7.45
C TYR A 11 11.02 -10.39 7.53
N VAL A 12 11.67 -10.62 8.67
CA VAL A 12 13.11 -10.34 8.90
C VAL A 12 13.82 -11.52 9.57
N PRO A 13 13.81 -12.73 8.98
CA PRO A 13 14.30 -13.94 9.63
C PRO A 13 15.80 -13.85 9.99
N LYS A 14 16.63 -13.22 9.15
CA LYS A 14 18.07 -13.07 9.38
C LYS A 14 18.39 -12.09 10.51
N GLN A 15 17.53 -11.12 10.79
CA GLN A 15 17.74 -10.07 11.80
C GLN A 15 17.00 -10.34 13.11
N ARG A 16 16.23 -11.44 13.24
CA ARG A 16 15.57 -11.83 14.50
C ARG A 16 16.48 -11.79 15.74
N PRO A 17 17.75 -12.25 15.68
CA PRO A 17 18.65 -12.19 16.84
C PRO A 17 18.83 -10.78 17.40
N LEU A 18 18.78 -9.73 16.57
CA LEU A 18 18.91 -8.34 17.02
C LEU A 18 17.81 -7.95 18.01
N ALA A 19 16.57 -8.45 17.80
CA ALA A 19 15.47 -8.20 18.74
C ALA A 19 15.74 -8.80 20.12
N TYR A 20 16.23 -10.05 20.16
CA TYR A 20 16.54 -10.72 21.43
C TYR A 20 17.73 -10.10 22.16
N ILE A 21 18.77 -9.69 21.43
CA ILE A 21 19.91 -8.96 22.00
C ILE A 21 19.44 -7.61 22.56
N ALA A 22 18.62 -6.87 21.82
CA ALA A 22 18.09 -5.59 22.29
C ALA A 22 17.24 -5.74 23.56
N ILE A 23 16.40 -6.78 23.65
CA ILE A 23 15.65 -7.12 24.86
C ILE A 23 16.61 -7.36 26.02
N GLY A 24 17.63 -8.19 25.84
CA GLY A 24 18.64 -8.49 26.87
C GLY A 24 19.37 -7.23 27.35
N LEU A 25 19.83 -6.39 26.41
CA LEU A 25 20.46 -5.10 26.74
C LEU A 25 19.51 -4.16 27.50
N THR A 26 18.25 -4.12 27.12
CA THR A 26 17.24 -3.29 27.82
C THR A 26 16.97 -3.80 29.25
N VAL A 27 16.92 -5.12 29.44
CA VAL A 27 16.79 -5.71 30.79
C VAL A 27 17.96 -5.29 31.66
N VAL A 28 19.20 -5.47 31.20
CA VAL A 28 20.40 -5.07 31.95
C VAL A 28 20.41 -3.55 32.20
N SER A 29 20.13 -2.76 31.19
CA SER A 29 19.99 -1.30 31.32
C SER A 29 19.00 -0.92 32.43
N THR A 30 17.82 -1.55 32.44
CA THR A 30 16.78 -1.25 33.45
C THR A 30 17.24 -1.65 34.85
N LEU A 31 17.90 -2.79 34.99
CA LEU A 31 18.48 -3.22 36.26
C LEU A 31 19.52 -2.21 36.78
N LEU A 32 20.43 -1.71 35.94
CA LEU A 32 21.42 -0.73 36.31
C LEU A 32 20.76 0.61 36.70
N ASN A 33 19.85 1.10 35.87
CA ASN A 33 19.16 2.39 36.09
C ASN A 33 18.30 2.37 37.37
N VAL A 34 17.54 1.30 37.63
CA VAL A 34 16.73 1.20 38.85
C VAL A 34 17.62 0.86 40.06
N GLY A 35 18.65 0.03 39.90
CA GLY A 35 19.64 -0.27 40.93
C GLY A 35 20.37 0.97 41.41
N ALA A 36 20.60 1.97 40.56
CA ALA A 36 21.18 3.26 40.93
C ALA A 36 20.37 3.96 42.05
N TYR A 37 19.05 3.78 42.13
CA TYR A 37 18.22 4.37 43.19
C TYR A 37 18.47 3.74 44.56
N TYR A 38 18.89 2.48 44.62
CA TYR A 38 19.33 1.88 45.89
C TYR A 38 20.60 2.55 46.40
N TYR A 39 21.59 2.77 45.53
CA TYR A 39 22.82 3.51 45.92
C TYR A 39 22.56 5.00 46.15
N LEU A 40 21.56 5.58 45.54
CA LEU A 40 21.09 6.95 45.84
C LEU A 40 20.54 7.01 47.29
N TYR A 41 19.78 6.00 47.72
CA TYR A 41 19.33 5.87 49.10
C TYR A 41 20.52 5.75 50.04
N GLU A 42 21.48 4.88 49.79
CA GLU A 42 22.72 4.74 50.61
C GLU A 42 23.52 6.07 50.65
N PHE A 43 23.61 6.78 49.54
CA PHE A 43 24.22 8.10 49.48
C PHE A 43 23.52 9.09 50.41
N LEU A 44 22.21 9.22 50.32
CA LEU A 44 21.42 10.15 51.13
C LEU A 44 21.49 9.76 52.61
N LYS A 45 21.39 8.48 52.94
CA LYS A 45 21.49 7.98 54.29
C LYS A 45 22.87 8.29 54.92
N ARG A 46 23.99 7.98 54.24
CA ARG A 46 25.33 8.31 54.71
C ARG A 46 25.54 9.80 54.88
N LEU A 47 25.01 10.62 53.99
CA LEU A 47 25.18 12.05 54.02
C LEU A 47 24.33 12.69 55.13
N VAL A 48 23.04 12.35 55.25
CA VAL A 48 22.07 13.07 56.09
C VAL A 48 21.93 12.45 57.49
N VAL A 49 22.00 11.10 57.58
CA VAL A 49 21.77 10.38 58.86
C VAL A 49 23.12 10.10 59.54
N ASP A 50 24.07 9.52 58.82
CA ASP A 50 25.33 9.05 59.42
C ASP A 50 26.43 10.12 59.43
N GLY A 51 26.35 11.18 58.65
CA GLY A 51 27.36 12.24 58.53
C GLY A 51 28.68 11.78 57.88
N ASP A 52 28.69 10.62 57.21
CA ASP A 52 29.86 9.98 56.61
C ASP A 52 30.07 10.44 55.17
N MET A 53 30.83 11.48 54.97
CA MET A 53 31.13 12.09 53.68
C MET A 53 31.94 11.18 52.74
N GLY A 54 32.83 10.33 53.27
CA GLY A 54 33.69 9.48 52.47
C GLY A 54 32.87 8.40 51.75
N HIS A 55 32.05 7.66 52.48
CA HIS A 55 31.15 6.65 51.87
C HIS A 55 30.05 7.30 51.07
N ALA A 56 29.53 8.49 51.41
CA ALA A 56 28.58 9.21 50.59
C ALA A 56 29.15 9.54 49.20
N GLN A 57 30.40 10.08 49.17
CA GLN A 57 31.06 10.37 47.88
C GLN A 57 31.25 9.12 47.01
N TYR A 58 31.61 7.96 47.58
CA TYR A 58 31.74 6.70 46.86
C TYR A 58 30.37 6.28 46.24
N ASN A 59 29.29 6.34 47.00
CA ASN A 59 27.95 6.01 46.52
C ASN A 59 27.49 6.97 45.42
N ALA A 60 27.83 8.25 45.48
CA ALA A 60 27.52 9.20 44.41
C ALA A 60 28.19 8.83 43.08
N PHE A 61 29.47 8.40 43.10
CA PHE A 61 30.13 7.90 41.89
C PHE A 61 29.51 6.60 41.37
N LEU A 62 29.07 5.68 42.26
CA LEU A 62 28.35 4.47 41.84
C LEU A 62 27.01 4.83 41.16
N VAL A 63 26.23 5.74 41.71
CA VAL A 63 24.99 6.23 41.09
C VAL A 63 25.29 6.75 39.68
N ALA A 64 26.26 7.63 39.53
CA ALA A 64 26.64 8.20 38.25
C ALA A 64 27.07 7.10 37.25
N GLY A 65 27.93 6.18 37.69
CA GLY A 65 28.43 5.07 36.86
C GLY A 65 27.31 4.12 36.39
N LEU A 66 26.36 3.77 37.29
CA LEU A 66 25.23 2.92 36.96
C LEU A 66 24.27 3.58 35.98
N LEU A 67 23.96 4.87 36.18
CA LEU A 67 23.08 5.62 35.27
C LEU A 67 23.71 5.82 33.89
N ILE A 68 25.02 6.15 33.82
CA ILE A 68 25.72 6.28 32.54
C ILE A 68 25.79 4.92 31.85
N GLY A 69 26.21 3.86 32.55
CA GLY A 69 26.28 2.51 31.98
C GLY A 69 24.92 2.00 31.51
N GLY A 70 23.89 2.18 32.32
CA GLY A 70 22.51 1.84 31.95
C GLY A 70 22.02 2.60 30.71
N SER A 71 22.31 3.91 30.64
CA SER A 71 21.92 4.73 29.47
C SER A 71 22.64 4.32 28.19
N LEU A 72 23.93 3.98 28.26
CA LEU A 72 24.71 3.50 27.12
C LEU A 72 24.15 2.16 26.59
N LEU A 73 23.82 1.23 27.51
CA LEU A 73 23.20 -0.05 27.11
C LEU A 73 21.81 0.15 26.48
N TYR A 74 21.01 1.08 27.01
CA TYR A 74 19.72 1.44 26.41
C TYR A 74 19.89 2.00 25.00
N PHE A 75 20.85 2.92 24.83
CA PHE A 75 21.18 3.47 23.51
C PHE A 75 21.59 2.38 22.52
N ALA A 76 22.44 1.42 22.95
CA ALA A 76 22.83 0.29 22.11
C ALA A 76 21.62 -0.58 21.74
N ALA A 77 20.69 -0.84 22.67
CA ALA A 77 19.47 -1.59 22.40
C ALA A 77 18.58 -0.88 21.36
N VAL A 78 18.39 0.44 21.52
CA VAL A 78 17.62 1.27 20.59
C VAL A 78 18.26 1.27 19.19
N LEU A 79 19.57 1.37 19.10
CA LEU A 79 20.30 1.30 17.82
C LEU A 79 20.02 -0.03 17.09
N LEU A 80 20.06 -1.16 17.79
CA LEU A 80 19.77 -2.48 17.22
C LEU A 80 18.32 -2.61 16.76
N THR A 81 17.37 -2.07 17.53
CA THR A 81 15.96 -2.11 17.15
C THR A 81 15.64 -1.19 15.97
N HIS A 82 16.33 -0.04 15.83
CA HIS A 82 16.23 0.79 14.63
C HIS A 82 16.79 0.09 13.39
N MET A 83 17.94 -0.57 13.50
CA MET A 83 18.50 -1.37 12.40
C MET A 83 17.50 -2.47 11.95
N LEU A 84 16.88 -3.14 12.90
CA LEU A 84 15.85 -4.15 12.65
C LEU A 84 14.61 -3.52 11.98
N GLY A 85 14.15 -2.37 12.46
CA GLY A 85 13.00 -1.64 11.93
C GLY A 85 13.20 -1.21 10.48
N PHE A 86 14.35 -0.64 10.12
CA PHE A 86 14.68 -0.26 8.74
C PHE A 86 14.71 -1.48 7.79
N ARG A 87 15.25 -2.61 8.25
CA ARG A 87 15.25 -3.85 7.45
C ARG A 87 13.84 -4.40 7.25
N LEU A 88 13.02 -4.37 8.29
CA LEU A 88 11.62 -4.78 8.22
C LEU A 88 10.85 -3.93 7.22
N GLU A 89 10.95 -2.61 7.33
CA GLU A 89 10.31 -1.65 6.44
C GLU A 89 10.72 -1.87 4.97
N THR A 90 12.02 -2.03 4.73
CA THR A 90 12.56 -2.31 3.39
C THR A 90 12.02 -3.63 2.82
N ASN A 91 11.98 -4.69 3.63
CA ASN A 91 11.50 -6.00 3.19
C ASN A 91 9.99 -5.99 2.91
N LEU A 92 9.19 -5.26 3.71
CA LEU A 92 7.75 -5.11 3.46
C LEU A 92 7.46 -4.32 2.18
N ARG A 93 8.20 -3.22 1.93
CA ARG A 93 8.11 -2.48 0.67
C ARG A 93 8.51 -3.34 -0.52
N LYS A 94 9.63 -4.08 -0.41
CA LYS A 94 10.06 -5.00 -1.46
C LYS A 94 8.98 -6.05 -1.75
N ARG A 95 8.41 -6.67 -0.72
CA ARG A 95 7.31 -7.63 -0.89
C ARG A 95 6.08 -7.00 -1.53
N GLY A 96 5.79 -5.73 -1.22
CA GLY A 96 4.73 -4.98 -1.87
C GLY A 96 4.98 -4.77 -3.36
N ILE A 97 6.20 -4.39 -3.73
CA ILE A 97 6.61 -4.21 -5.15
C ILE A 97 6.58 -5.55 -5.88
N ASP A 98 7.16 -6.61 -5.29
CA ASP A 98 7.14 -7.97 -5.86
C ASP A 98 5.68 -8.48 -6.00
N GLY A 99 4.81 -8.11 -5.04
CA GLY A 99 3.38 -8.39 -5.13
C GLY A 99 2.71 -7.67 -6.30
N LEU A 100 3.01 -6.39 -6.51
CA LEU A 100 2.46 -5.60 -7.63
C LEU A 100 2.90 -6.12 -8.99
N THR A 101 4.16 -6.53 -9.15
CA THR A 101 4.66 -7.09 -10.43
C THR A 101 3.98 -8.41 -10.78
N ASN A 102 3.49 -9.14 -9.79
CA ASN A 102 2.83 -10.43 -9.95
C ASN A 102 1.30 -10.38 -9.73
N ALA A 103 0.73 -9.21 -9.49
CA ALA A 103 -0.71 -9.06 -9.24
C ALA A 103 -1.52 -9.28 -10.52
N SER A 104 -2.75 -9.78 -10.37
CA SER A 104 -3.69 -9.89 -11.48
C SER A 104 -4.08 -8.50 -12.02
N PHE A 105 -4.44 -8.40 -13.30
CA PHE A 105 -4.96 -7.16 -13.85
C PHE A 105 -6.24 -6.71 -13.14
N ARG A 106 -7.09 -7.65 -12.67
CA ARG A 106 -8.31 -7.36 -11.87
C ARG A 106 -7.98 -6.55 -10.62
N TYR A 107 -6.83 -6.81 -9.98
CA TYR A 107 -6.38 -6.02 -8.85
C TYR A 107 -6.19 -4.53 -9.21
N PHE A 108 -5.59 -4.23 -10.36
CA PHE A 108 -5.36 -2.85 -10.81
C PHE A 108 -6.62 -2.13 -11.29
N ASP A 109 -7.62 -2.87 -11.80
CA ASP A 109 -8.91 -2.28 -12.16
C ASP A 109 -9.70 -1.84 -10.91
N LEU A 110 -9.60 -2.61 -9.82
CA LEU A 110 -10.28 -2.32 -8.55
C LEU A 110 -9.50 -1.36 -7.64
N ASN A 111 -8.18 -1.25 -7.81
CA ASN A 111 -7.31 -0.49 -6.92
C ASN A 111 -6.45 0.51 -7.69
N SER A 112 -6.59 1.80 -7.36
CA SER A 112 -5.71 2.81 -7.94
C SER A 112 -4.26 2.65 -7.46
N SER A 113 -3.30 2.81 -8.37
CA SER A 113 -1.86 2.67 -8.10
C SER A 113 -1.38 3.61 -6.97
N GLY A 114 -1.90 4.84 -6.93
CA GLY A 114 -1.57 5.80 -5.88
C GLY A 114 -2.07 5.39 -4.49
N LYS A 115 -3.28 4.81 -4.40
CA LYS A 115 -3.85 4.29 -3.14
C LYS A 115 -3.03 3.09 -2.66
N THR A 116 -2.72 2.15 -3.54
CA THR A 116 -1.94 0.96 -3.20
C THR A 116 -0.54 1.31 -2.73
N ARG A 117 0.17 2.20 -3.46
CA ARG A 117 1.49 2.69 -3.04
C ARG A 117 1.44 3.31 -1.65
N LYS A 118 0.50 4.24 -1.41
CA LYS A 118 0.33 4.89 -0.10
C LYS A 118 0.07 3.86 1.00
N LEU A 119 -0.78 2.87 0.75
CA LEU A 119 -1.08 1.80 1.70
C LEU A 119 0.17 1.00 2.08
N ILE A 120 1.00 0.64 1.11
CA ILE A 120 2.25 -0.09 1.35
C ILE A 120 3.25 0.80 2.10
N ASP A 121 3.49 2.03 1.64
CA ASP A 121 4.51 2.93 2.19
C ASP A 121 4.18 3.34 3.63
N ASP A 122 2.95 3.80 3.89
CA ASP A 122 2.53 4.30 5.20
C ASP A 122 2.52 3.18 6.25
N ASN A 123 1.97 2.00 5.90
CA ASN A 123 1.91 0.89 6.85
C ASN A 123 3.29 0.24 7.07
N ALA A 124 4.15 0.17 6.06
CA ALA A 124 5.54 -0.29 6.24
C ALA A 124 6.32 0.65 7.17
N ALA A 125 6.21 1.97 6.99
CA ALA A 125 6.84 2.96 7.87
C ALA A 125 6.31 2.85 9.31
N GLN A 126 5.01 2.60 9.48
CA GLN A 126 4.41 2.43 10.80
C GLN A 126 4.96 1.18 11.52
N THR A 127 5.21 0.07 10.81
CA THR A 127 5.82 -1.13 11.39
C THR A 127 7.26 -0.89 11.88
N HIS A 128 8.01 0.00 11.21
CA HIS A 128 9.34 0.42 11.68
C HIS A 128 9.25 1.04 13.08
N SER A 129 8.40 2.05 13.26
CA SER A 129 8.24 2.74 14.56
C SER A 129 7.88 1.78 15.69
N ILE A 130 7.06 0.77 15.39
CA ILE A 130 6.65 -0.24 16.38
C ILE A 130 7.83 -1.10 16.81
N VAL A 131 8.62 -1.61 15.87
CA VAL A 131 9.76 -2.48 16.19
C VAL A 131 10.88 -1.66 16.84
N ALA A 132 11.15 -0.47 16.33
CA ALA A 132 12.24 0.37 16.81
C ALA A 132 12.04 0.87 18.25
N HIS A 133 10.83 1.27 18.60
CA HIS A 133 10.54 1.90 19.89
C HIS A 133 9.84 0.97 20.88
N LEU A 134 8.84 0.19 20.43
CA LEU A 134 8.06 -0.62 21.37
C LEU A 134 8.83 -1.81 21.96
N ILE A 135 9.83 -2.36 21.28
CA ILE A 135 10.60 -3.49 21.85
C ILE A 135 11.31 -3.07 23.13
N PRO A 136 12.17 -2.02 23.15
CA PRO A 136 12.83 -1.57 24.37
C PRO A 136 11.85 -0.95 25.37
N ASP A 137 10.85 -0.16 24.91
CA ASP A 137 9.90 0.48 25.79
C ASP A 137 9.00 -0.51 26.52
N ASN A 138 8.59 -1.62 25.90
CA ASN A 138 7.82 -2.68 26.55
C ASN A 138 8.58 -3.29 27.74
N VAL A 139 9.87 -3.59 27.54
CA VAL A 139 10.70 -4.18 28.60
C VAL A 139 10.82 -3.21 29.76
N GLY A 140 11.15 -1.94 29.48
CA GLY A 140 11.28 -0.90 30.50
C GLY A 140 9.97 -0.63 31.22
N ALA A 141 8.85 -0.53 30.50
CA ALA A 141 7.54 -0.24 31.06
C ALA A 141 7.04 -1.32 32.05
N ILE A 142 7.39 -2.60 31.81
CA ILE A 142 7.01 -3.71 32.69
C ILE A 142 8.02 -3.87 33.84
N LEU A 143 9.31 -3.85 33.52
CA LEU A 143 10.35 -4.20 34.49
C LEU A 143 10.63 -3.06 35.50
N THR A 144 10.58 -1.80 35.04
CA THR A 144 10.91 -0.64 35.90
C THR A 144 10.01 -0.56 37.16
N PRO A 145 8.66 -0.62 37.08
CA PRO A 145 7.84 -0.52 38.29
C PRO A 145 8.00 -1.72 39.22
N LEU A 146 8.26 -2.92 38.68
CA LEU A 146 8.53 -4.11 39.52
C LEU A 146 9.85 -3.97 40.27
N LEU A 147 10.90 -3.51 39.61
CA LEU A 147 12.20 -3.28 40.24
C LEU A 147 12.16 -2.12 41.24
N ALA A 148 11.44 -1.03 40.91
CA ALA A 148 11.25 0.10 41.84
C ALA A 148 10.55 -0.35 43.13
N LEU A 149 9.57 -1.27 43.02
CA LEU A 149 8.90 -1.86 44.18
C LEU A 149 9.87 -2.70 45.01
N VAL A 150 10.71 -3.53 44.38
CA VAL A 150 11.76 -4.31 45.07
C VAL A 150 12.72 -3.38 45.81
N VAL A 151 13.22 -2.35 45.15
CA VAL A 151 14.10 -1.34 45.77
C VAL A 151 13.40 -0.65 46.95
N GLY A 152 12.12 -0.32 46.81
CA GLY A 152 11.34 0.25 47.90
C GLY A 152 11.30 -0.62 49.17
N PHE A 153 11.10 -1.93 49.01
CA PHE A 153 11.15 -2.90 50.12
C PHE A 153 12.56 -3.08 50.70
N LEU A 154 13.60 -2.97 49.87
CA LEU A 154 15.00 -3.03 50.33
C LEU A 154 15.37 -1.78 51.18
N ILE A 155 14.78 -0.62 50.90
CA ILE A 155 14.98 0.61 51.66
C ILE A 155 14.29 0.52 53.01
N SER A 156 12.98 0.30 53.02
CA SER A 156 12.20 0.03 54.25
C SER A 156 10.85 -0.56 53.96
N LEU A 157 10.26 -1.25 54.96
CA LEU A 157 8.92 -1.80 54.85
C LEU A 157 7.87 -0.70 54.59
N ARG A 158 8.05 0.49 55.14
CA ARG A 158 7.13 1.65 54.95
C ARG A 158 7.13 2.12 53.52
N VAL A 159 8.34 2.34 52.93
CA VAL A 159 8.50 2.73 51.53
C VAL A 159 7.91 1.68 50.61
N GLY A 160 8.22 0.39 50.83
CA GLY A 160 7.71 -0.73 50.05
C GLY A 160 6.18 -0.82 50.03
N ILE A 161 5.51 -0.68 51.21
CA ILE A 161 4.05 -0.73 51.30
C ILE A 161 3.42 0.46 50.56
N VAL A 162 3.95 1.67 50.75
CA VAL A 162 3.44 2.88 50.07
C VAL A 162 3.53 2.74 48.54
N LEU A 163 4.67 2.28 48.04
CA LEU A 163 4.86 2.03 46.60
C LEU A 163 3.97 0.88 46.09
N LEU A 164 3.73 -0.14 46.90
CA LEU A 164 2.82 -1.24 46.55
C LEU A 164 1.39 -0.74 46.37
N VAL A 165 0.91 0.10 47.27
CA VAL A 165 -0.43 0.71 47.17
C VAL A 165 -0.52 1.55 45.89
N LEU A 166 0.50 2.37 45.63
CA LEU A 166 0.58 3.19 44.43
C LEU A 166 0.59 2.31 43.16
N PHE A 167 1.37 1.21 43.15
CA PHE A 167 1.46 0.27 42.05
C PHE A 167 0.10 -0.37 41.73
N MET A 168 -0.58 -0.91 42.77
CA MET A 168 -1.87 -1.58 42.60
C MET A 168 -2.95 -0.63 42.10
N LEU A 169 -3.03 0.56 42.70
CA LEU A 169 -4.01 1.56 42.34
C LEU A 169 -3.79 2.11 40.91
N SER A 170 -2.54 2.43 40.58
CA SER A 170 -2.17 2.88 39.24
C SER A 170 -2.41 1.80 38.19
N GLY A 171 -2.12 0.53 38.49
CA GLY A 171 -2.37 -0.60 37.60
C GLY A 171 -3.85 -0.79 37.27
N VAL A 172 -4.74 -0.71 38.26
CA VAL A 172 -6.20 -0.76 38.07
C VAL A 172 -6.68 0.37 37.17
N LEU A 173 -6.25 1.60 37.46
CA LEU A 173 -6.64 2.76 36.66
C LEU A 173 -6.13 2.70 35.23
N LEU A 174 -4.91 2.18 35.03
CA LEU A 174 -4.34 2.02 33.69
C LEU A 174 -5.19 1.09 32.83
N VAL A 175 -5.68 -0.02 33.40
CA VAL A 175 -6.61 -0.93 32.70
C VAL A 175 -7.91 -0.22 32.35
N LEU A 176 -8.44 0.60 33.26
CA LEU A 176 -9.67 1.38 33.02
C LEU A 176 -9.46 2.50 31.98
N MET A 177 -8.23 3.01 31.84
CA MET A 177 -7.89 4.07 30.89
C MET A 177 -7.81 3.59 29.44
N THR A 178 -7.70 2.30 29.17
CA THR A 178 -7.60 1.79 27.78
C THR A 178 -8.86 2.08 26.96
N GLY A 179 -9.94 2.48 27.58
CA GLY A 179 -11.22 2.79 26.95
C GLY A 179 -11.87 1.56 26.31
N GLU A 180 -13.04 1.75 25.75
CA GLU A 180 -13.70 0.69 24.99
C GLU A 180 -13.08 0.58 23.58
N LYS A 181 -12.59 -0.58 23.20
CA LYS A 181 -12.05 -0.87 21.86
C LYS A 181 -12.99 -0.40 20.74
N LYS A 182 -14.29 -0.54 20.94
CA LYS A 182 -15.32 -0.12 19.99
C LYS A 182 -15.23 1.37 19.65
N PHE A 183 -15.00 2.25 20.64
CA PHE A 183 -14.86 3.69 20.37
C PHE A 183 -13.58 4.00 19.59
N MET A 184 -12.48 3.30 19.87
CA MET A 184 -11.23 3.46 19.12
C MET A 184 -11.39 3.00 17.66
N GLU A 185 -12.04 1.88 17.40
CA GLU A 185 -12.28 1.37 16.02
C GLU A 185 -13.14 2.34 15.23
N VAL A 186 -14.23 2.86 15.82
CA VAL A 186 -15.10 3.84 15.17
C VAL A 186 -14.37 5.15 14.89
N TYR A 187 -13.56 5.62 15.84
CA TYR A 187 -12.71 6.80 15.66
C TYR A 187 -11.72 6.64 14.51
N GLN A 188 -11.01 5.50 14.44
CA GLN A 188 -10.06 5.21 13.36
C GLN A 188 -10.76 5.15 11.99
N LYS A 189 -11.91 4.49 11.90
CA LYS A 189 -12.69 4.42 10.67
C LYS A 189 -13.16 5.82 10.21
N ALA A 190 -13.59 6.66 11.15
CA ALA A 190 -13.99 8.03 10.83
C ALA A 190 -12.81 8.88 10.33
N LEU A 191 -11.61 8.69 10.89
CA LEU A 191 -10.37 9.33 10.44
C LEU A 191 -10.00 8.91 9.01
N GLU A 192 -10.12 7.61 8.70
CA GLU A 192 -9.87 7.08 7.34
C GLU A 192 -10.87 7.66 6.32
N THR A 193 -12.17 7.71 6.69
CA THR A 193 -13.21 8.29 5.84
C THR A 193 -12.93 9.78 5.58
N MET A 194 -12.63 10.56 6.61
CA MET A 194 -12.30 11.98 6.49
C MET A 194 -11.06 12.18 5.59
N SER A 195 -10.03 11.36 5.74
CA SER A 195 -8.83 11.41 4.91
C SER A 195 -9.14 11.10 3.44
N SER A 196 -9.99 10.11 3.17
CA SER A 196 -10.44 9.75 1.81
C SER A 196 -11.21 10.87 1.15
N GLU A 197 -12.20 11.46 1.84
CA GLU A 197 -13.01 12.57 1.35
C GLU A 197 -12.17 13.84 1.10
N THR A 198 -11.14 14.07 1.93
CA THR A 198 -10.19 15.18 1.73
C THR A 198 -9.40 15.00 0.44
N VAL A 199 -8.92 13.79 0.13
CA VAL A 199 -8.22 13.50 -1.12
C VAL A 199 -9.14 13.71 -2.32
N GLU A 200 -10.39 13.28 -2.24
CA GLU A 200 -11.39 13.47 -3.31
C GLU A 200 -11.69 14.95 -3.53
N TYR A 201 -11.85 15.72 -2.46
CA TYR A 201 -12.01 17.17 -2.53
C TYR A 201 -10.83 17.85 -3.24
N ILE A 202 -9.59 17.47 -2.89
CA ILE A 202 -8.38 18.04 -3.53
C ILE A 202 -8.31 17.67 -5.01
N ARG A 203 -8.69 16.45 -5.40
CA ARG A 203 -8.75 16.04 -6.81
C ARG A 203 -9.76 16.86 -7.61
N GLY A 204 -10.89 17.17 -7.00
CA GLY A 204 -11.97 17.97 -7.61
C GLY A 204 -11.78 19.48 -7.49
N ILE A 205 -10.69 19.99 -6.88
CA ILE A 205 -10.54 21.41 -6.54
C ILE A 205 -10.65 22.36 -7.74
N GLN A 206 -10.20 21.92 -8.91
CA GLN A 206 -10.30 22.72 -10.15
C GLN A 206 -11.76 22.93 -10.54
N VAL A 207 -12.57 21.87 -10.49
CA VAL A 207 -14.00 21.92 -10.78
C VAL A 207 -14.72 22.81 -9.78
N LEU A 208 -14.41 22.62 -8.47
CA LEU A 208 -15.01 23.43 -7.41
C LEU A 208 -14.71 24.93 -7.58
N LYS A 209 -13.46 25.28 -7.96
CA LYS A 209 -13.06 26.67 -8.24
C LYS A 209 -13.78 27.27 -9.44
N ILE A 210 -13.94 26.51 -10.52
CA ILE A 210 -14.63 26.99 -11.74
C ILE A 210 -16.12 27.29 -11.44
N PHE A 211 -16.75 26.45 -10.63
CA PHE A 211 -18.17 26.60 -10.27
C PHE A 211 -18.40 27.44 -9.00
N GLY A 212 -17.36 28.00 -8.38
CA GLY A 212 -17.47 28.86 -7.19
C GLY A 212 -18.03 28.15 -5.96
N ILE A 213 -17.79 26.85 -5.83
CA ILE A 213 -18.33 26.02 -4.74
C ILE A 213 -17.38 26.07 -3.54
N ASP A 214 -17.87 26.52 -2.37
CA ASP A 214 -17.13 26.52 -1.12
C ASP A 214 -16.95 25.12 -0.53
N ALA A 215 -15.91 24.95 0.30
CA ALA A 215 -15.62 23.71 1.00
C ALA A 215 -16.81 23.25 1.89
N THR A 216 -17.57 24.19 2.44
CA THR A 216 -18.78 23.91 3.25
C THR A 216 -19.93 23.34 2.42
N SER A 217 -19.97 23.62 1.13
CA SER A 217 -20.96 23.11 0.17
C SER A 217 -20.66 21.67 -0.25
N PHE A 218 -19.43 21.18 -0.07
CA PHE A 218 -19.06 19.80 -0.33
C PHE A 218 -19.50 18.91 0.86
N LYS A 219 -20.78 18.54 0.82
CA LYS A 219 -21.53 17.92 1.95
C LYS A 219 -20.89 16.63 2.47
N THR A 220 -20.22 15.84 1.63
CA THR A 220 -19.57 14.58 2.01
C THR A 220 -18.38 14.84 2.92
N LEU A 221 -17.46 15.74 2.54
CA LEU A 221 -16.32 16.13 3.36
C LEU A 221 -16.76 16.78 4.66
N HIS A 222 -17.74 17.70 4.60
CA HIS A 222 -18.25 18.37 5.81
C HIS A 222 -18.83 17.36 6.81
N ARG A 223 -19.61 16.37 6.35
CA ARG A 223 -20.12 15.28 7.20
C ARG A 223 -18.97 14.46 7.78
N ALA A 224 -18.00 14.05 6.95
CA ALA A 224 -16.86 13.24 7.38
C ALA A 224 -16.05 13.96 8.48
N ILE A 225 -15.84 15.28 8.37
CA ILE A 225 -15.19 16.10 9.42
C ILE A 225 -16.04 16.15 10.69
N ALA A 226 -17.34 16.37 10.58
CA ALA A 226 -18.25 16.44 11.73
C ALA A 226 -18.35 15.09 12.47
N ASP A 227 -18.43 13.99 11.72
CA ASP A 227 -18.47 12.63 12.27
C ASP A 227 -17.15 12.27 12.93
N TYR A 228 -16.01 12.58 12.30
CA TYR A 228 -14.69 12.43 12.93
C TYR A 228 -14.60 13.20 14.25
N ALA A 229 -14.98 14.49 14.26
CA ALA A 229 -14.94 15.30 15.46
C ALA A 229 -15.82 14.74 16.60
N ARG A 230 -17.02 14.24 16.25
CA ARG A 230 -17.94 13.59 17.20
C ARG A 230 -17.35 12.31 17.76
N HIS A 231 -16.82 11.44 16.93
CA HIS A 231 -16.23 10.17 17.36
C HIS A 231 -14.93 10.37 18.15
N ALA A 232 -14.11 11.35 17.79
CA ALA A 232 -12.92 11.76 18.54
C ALA A 232 -13.30 12.25 19.95
N LEU A 233 -14.34 13.09 20.04
CA LEU A 233 -14.85 13.57 21.32
C LEU A 233 -15.38 12.41 22.19
N ASN A 234 -16.18 11.51 21.60
CA ASN A 234 -16.74 10.37 22.33
C ASN A 234 -15.63 9.45 22.86
N TYR A 235 -14.61 9.16 22.06
CA TYR A 235 -13.44 8.41 22.50
C TYR A 235 -12.71 9.12 23.65
N SER A 236 -12.41 10.42 23.51
CA SER A 236 -11.75 11.21 24.54
C SER A 236 -12.55 11.25 25.84
N MET A 237 -13.88 11.39 25.74
CA MET A 237 -14.76 11.40 26.90
C MET A 237 -14.86 10.04 27.61
N SER A 238 -14.75 8.92 26.87
CA SER A 238 -14.72 7.58 27.47
C SER A 238 -13.48 7.37 28.35
N CYS A 239 -12.34 7.95 27.97
CA CYS A 239 -11.08 7.86 28.70
C CYS A 239 -10.95 8.92 29.83
N ARG A 240 -11.80 9.97 29.83
CA ARG A 240 -11.63 11.16 30.66
C ARG A 240 -11.61 10.84 32.16
N ARG A 241 -12.62 10.12 32.68
CA ARG A 241 -12.76 9.85 34.12
C ARG A 241 -11.58 9.02 34.65
N PRO A 242 -11.21 7.87 34.09
CA PRO A 242 -10.04 7.11 34.56
C PRO A 242 -8.74 7.91 34.45
N TYR A 243 -8.55 8.70 33.38
CA TYR A 243 -7.37 9.54 33.19
C TYR A 243 -7.24 10.63 34.29
N VAL A 244 -8.32 11.35 34.54
CA VAL A 244 -8.34 12.39 35.60
C VAL A 244 -8.09 11.78 36.98
N LEU A 245 -8.72 10.63 37.28
CA LEU A 245 -8.48 9.91 38.54
C LEU A 245 -7.02 9.45 38.65
N PHE A 246 -6.42 8.94 37.58
CA PHE A 246 -5.01 8.57 37.57
C PHE A 246 -4.10 9.76 37.88
N GLN A 247 -4.33 10.90 37.27
CA GLN A 247 -3.60 12.13 37.55
C GLN A 247 -3.79 12.62 39.00
N LEU A 248 -5.04 12.61 39.49
CA LEU A 248 -5.35 13.00 40.85
C LEU A 248 -4.67 12.11 41.91
N ILE A 249 -4.66 10.79 41.67
CA ILE A 249 -3.99 9.86 42.57
C ILE A 249 -2.49 10.12 42.59
N LEU A 250 -1.88 10.32 41.42
CA LEU A 250 -0.45 10.57 41.35
C LEU A 250 -0.03 11.87 42.04
N PHE A 251 -0.65 13.00 41.69
CA PHE A 251 -0.32 14.29 42.28
C PHE A 251 -0.83 14.38 43.72
N GLY A 252 -2.00 13.82 44.00
CA GLY A 252 -2.57 13.74 45.35
C GLY A 252 -1.75 12.86 46.28
N PHE A 253 -1.13 11.77 45.74
CA PHE A 253 -0.23 10.93 46.49
C PHE A 253 0.94 11.71 47.10
N ILE A 254 1.56 12.61 46.32
CA ILE A 254 2.65 13.46 46.80
C ILE A 254 2.15 14.37 47.93
N ALA A 255 1.00 15.00 47.74
CA ALA A 255 0.43 15.89 48.75
C ALA A 255 0.09 15.15 50.05
N VAL A 256 -0.54 13.96 49.94
CA VAL A 256 -0.87 13.12 51.13
C VAL A 256 0.42 12.64 51.82
N LEU A 257 1.41 12.20 51.05
CA LEU A 257 2.67 11.70 51.58
C LEU A 257 3.40 12.77 52.39
N VAL A 258 3.54 13.99 51.86
CA VAL A 258 4.17 15.12 52.54
C VAL A 258 3.38 15.54 53.79
N SER A 259 2.07 15.56 53.72
CA SER A 259 1.21 15.90 54.87
C SER A 259 1.31 14.85 55.98
N VAL A 260 1.28 13.57 55.65
CA VAL A 260 1.44 12.48 56.65
C VAL A 260 2.83 12.51 57.26
N ALA A 261 3.88 12.73 56.45
CA ALA A 261 5.23 12.90 56.97
C ALA A 261 5.35 14.07 57.96
N ALA A 262 4.79 15.24 57.61
CA ALA A 262 4.80 16.40 58.48
C ALA A 262 4.07 16.15 59.82
N LEU A 263 2.91 15.47 59.81
CA LEU A 263 2.14 15.12 61.02
C LEU A 263 2.85 14.05 61.88
N THR A 264 3.63 13.19 61.31
CA THR A 264 4.34 12.12 62.02
C THR A 264 5.75 12.50 62.46
N LEU A 265 6.33 13.57 61.92
CA LEU A 265 7.70 14.02 62.17
C LEU A 265 8.03 14.13 63.66
N ASN A 266 7.14 14.77 64.47
CA ASN A 266 7.32 14.96 65.88
C ASN A 266 7.16 13.68 66.73
N ARG A 267 6.69 12.58 66.15
CA ARG A 267 6.51 11.29 66.82
C ARG A 267 7.60 10.26 66.48
N MET A 268 8.51 10.59 65.58
CA MET A 268 9.59 9.74 65.14
C MET A 268 10.85 9.88 65.98
N GLN A 269 11.52 8.76 66.26
CA GLN A 269 12.78 8.76 66.97
C GLN A 269 13.94 9.35 66.15
N ASP A 270 13.88 9.21 64.82
CA ASP A 270 14.87 9.75 63.90
C ASP A 270 14.20 10.47 62.70
N PRO A 271 14.07 11.80 62.76
CA PRO A 271 13.48 12.61 61.69
C PRO A 271 14.31 12.58 60.39
N ALA A 272 15.63 12.38 60.46
CA ALA A 272 16.51 12.36 59.29
C ALA A 272 16.24 11.12 58.43
N VAL A 273 16.00 9.97 59.06
CA VAL A 273 15.64 8.72 58.34
C VAL A 273 14.29 8.90 57.63
N LEU A 274 13.29 9.51 58.29
CA LEU A 274 12.01 9.75 57.66
C LEU A 274 12.15 10.67 56.45
N ALA A 275 12.99 11.70 56.54
CA ALA A 275 13.23 12.60 55.40
C ALA A 275 13.86 11.88 54.20
N VAL A 276 14.82 11.00 54.42
CA VAL A 276 15.45 10.19 53.36
C VAL A 276 14.43 9.22 52.75
N GLU A 277 13.63 8.50 53.58
CA GLU A 277 12.55 7.62 53.12
C GLU A 277 11.52 8.38 52.28
N LEU A 278 11.16 9.59 52.66
CA LEU A 278 10.20 10.45 51.93
C LEU A 278 10.78 10.82 50.55
N ILE A 279 12.03 11.29 50.49
CA ILE A 279 12.71 11.65 49.23
C ILE A 279 12.78 10.44 48.29
N MET A 280 13.16 9.29 48.83
CA MET A 280 13.25 8.06 48.00
C MET A 280 11.87 7.58 47.52
N THR A 281 10.82 7.74 48.35
CA THR A 281 9.45 7.40 47.92
C THR A 281 8.99 8.29 46.77
N LEU A 282 9.34 9.59 46.82
CA LEU A 282 9.03 10.53 45.73
C LEU A 282 9.79 10.16 44.43
N PHE A 283 11.09 9.86 44.52
CA PHE A 283 11.88 9.47 43.35
C PHE A 283 11.38 8.15 42.73
N LEU A 284 11.21 7.08 43.52
CA LEU A 284 10.72 5.79 43.05
C LEU A 284 9.28 5.88 42.54
N GLY A 285 8.42 6.64 43.18
CA GLY A 285 7.07 6.92 42.72
C GLY A 285 7.06 7.64 41.35
N GLY A 286 7.96 8.62 41.17
CA GLY A 286 8.13 9.29 39.87
C GLY A 286 8.61 8.36 38.76
N VAL A 287 9.56 7.48 39.06
CA VAL A 287 10.04 6.44 38.14
C VAL A 287 8.91 5.46 37.76
N MET A 288 8.12 5.02 38.73
CA MET A 288 6.96 4.16 38.47
C MET A 288 5.92 4.85 37.60
N PHE A 289 5.67 6.14 37.85
CA PHE A 289 4.73 6.91 37.02
C PHE A 289 5.17 6.99 35.57
N THR A 290 6.42 7.34 35.30
CA THR A 290 6.95 7.40 33.93
C THR A 290 6.83 6.06 33.22
N ALA A 291 7.03 4.95 33.93
CA ALA A 291 6.85 3.61 33.41
C ALA A 291 5.37 3.31 33.09
N PHE A 292 4.43 3.68 33.94
CA PHE A 292 2.99 3.51 33.68
C PHE A 292 2.51 4.35 32.49
N MET A 293 3.01 5.58 32.34
CA MET A 293 2.71 6.39 31.15
C MET A 293 3.22 5.71 29.87
N LYS A 294 4.40 5.08 29.90
CA LYS A 294 4.90 4.29 28.78
C LYS A 294 3.99 3.12 28.44
N VAL A 295 3.44 2.40 29.41
CA VAL A 295 2.48 1.30 29.16
C VAL A 295 1.27 1.78 28.36
N MET A 296 0.75 2.97 28.68
CA MET A 296 -0.38 3.56 27.94
C MET A 296 -0.03 3.81 26.47
N TYR A 297 1.11 4.43 26.19
CA TYR A 297 1.58 4.66 24.81
C TYR A 297 1.86 3.36 24.06
N VAL A 298 2.48 2.40 24.73
CA VAL A 298 2.74 1.06 24.18
C VAL A 298 1.44 0.39 23.73
N GLY A 299 0.37 0.48 24.52
CA GLY A 299 -0.94 -0.06 24.16
C GLY A 299 -1.50 0.54 22.86
N MET A 300 -1.43 1.86 22.75
CA MET A 300 -1.89 2.59 21.55
C MET A 300 -1.07 2.23 20.31
N TYR A 301 0.24 2.25 20.40
CA TYR A 301 1.12 1.90 19.28
C TYR A 301 1.00 0.43 18.88
N ALA A 302 0.80 -0.48 19.82
CA ALA A 302 0.58 -1.90 19.53
C ALA A 302 -0.73 -2.10 18.75
N PHE A 303 -1.79 -1.36 19.07
CA PHE A 303 -3.04 -1.38 18.30
C PHE A 303 -2.82 -0.88 16.86
N MET A 304 -2.17 0.29 16.70
CA MET A 304 -1.84 0.84 15.39
C MET A 304 -0.99 -0.13 14.57
N GLY A 305 -0.05 -0.80 15.21
CA GLY A 305 0.80 -1.79 14.55
C GLY A 305 0.08 -3.04 14.09
N THR A 306 -0.84 -3.52 14.90
CA THR A 306 -1.69 -4.65 14.51
C THR A 306 -2.48 -4.30 13.25
N SER A 307 -3.12 -3.12 13.24
CA SER A 307 -3.87 -2.63 12.09
C SER A 307 -2.99 -2.46 10.85
N ALA A 308 -1.77 -1.93 11.00
CA ALA A 308 -0.84 -1.76 9.87
C ALA A 308 -0.43 -3.11 9.26
N VAL A 309 -0.13 -4.10 10.09
CA VAL A 309 0.21 -5.46 9.61
C VAL A 309 -0.97 -6.11 8.92
N GLU A 310 -2.16 -6.04 9.50
CA GLU A 310 -3.39 -6.61 8.92
C GLU A 310 -3.70 -5.99 7.56
N LYS A 311 -3.58 -4.66 7.43
CA LYS A 311 -3.76 -3.96 6.15
C LYS A 311 -2.73 -4.39 5.11
N LEU A 312 -1.45 -4.55 5.48
CA LEU A 312 -0.43 -5.05 4.57
C LEU A 312 -0.70 -6.49 4.14
N GLU A 313 -1.04 -7.39 5.09
CA GLU A 313 -1.38 -8.78 4.78
C GLU A 313 -2.60 -8.86 3.86
N GLN A 314 -3.62 -8.02 4.08
CA GLN A 314 -4.79 -7.93 3.22
C GLN A 314 -4.40 -7.50 1.79
N VAL A 315 -3.61 -6.43 1.65
CA VAL A 315 -3.12 -5.97 0.34
C VAL A 315 -2.32 -7.07 -0.36
N PHE A 316 -1.43 -7.76 0.34
CA PHE A 316 -0.64 -8.86 -0.24
C PHE A 316 -1.51 -10.05 -0.65
N SER A 317 -2.56 -10.35 0.11
CA SER A 317 -3.56 -11.38 -0.23
C SER A 317 -4.38 -10.98 -1.45
N ASP A 318 -4.86 -9.74 -1.49
CA ASP A 318 -5.67 -9.24 -2.61
C ASP A 318 -4.87 -9.19 -3.93
N MET A 319 -3.57 -8.89 -3.88
CA MET A 319 -2.68 -8.95 -5.05
C MET A 319 -2.53 -10.37 -5.61
N GLN A 320 -2.63 -11.40 -4.77
CA GLN A 320 -2.51 -12.80 -5.20
C GLN A 320 -3.84 -13.40 -5.64
N LYS A 321 -4.95 -12.72 -5.33
CA LYS A 321 -6.29 -13.16 -5.67
C LYS A 321 -6.49 -13.08 -7.19
N ASP A 322 -7.19 -14.05 -7.75
CA ASP A 322 -7.52 -14.12 -9.19
C ASP A 322 -6.31 -14.11 -10.14
N ARG A 323 -5.13 -14.46 -9.65
CA ARG A 323 -3.95 -14.61 -10.49
C ARG A 323 -4.10 -15.83 -11.38
N LEU A 324 -3.79 -15.66 -12.68
CA LEU A 324 -3.67 -16.77 -13.60
C LEU A 324 -2.49 -17.65 -13.18
N THR A 325 -2.71 -18.94 -13.08
CA THR A 325 -1.65 -19.93 -12.83
C THR A 325 -1.16 -20.44 -14.16
N PHE A 326 0.13 -20.30 -14.43
CA PHE A 326 0.74 -20.72 -15.68
C PHE A 326 1.28 -22.14 -15.58
N GLY A 327 1.20 -22.88 -16.69
CA GLY A 327 1.77 -24.22 -16.86
C GLY A 327 3.20 -24.21 -17.38
N ASN A 328 3.59 -25.25 -18.10
CA ASN A 328 4.97 -25.47 -18.57
C ASN A 328 5.09 -25.59 -20.08
N LYS A 329 4.01 -25.48 -20.87
CA LYS A 329 4.09 -25.52 -22.33
C LYS A 329 4.69 -24.23 -22.87
N SER A 330 5.77 -24.31 -23.61
CA SER A 330 6.46 -23.16 -24.18
C SER A 330 6.18 -22.94 -25.67
N THR A 331 5.50 -23.87 -26.33
CA THR A 331 5.23 -23.85 -27.78
C THR A 331 3.76 -24.07 -28.08
N PHE A 332 3.25 -23.36 -29.09
CA PHE A 332 1.88 -23.50 -29.59
C PHE A 332 1.86 -24.43 -30.80
N LYS A 333 0.82 -25.26 -30.92
CA LYS A 333 0.61 -26.10 -32.12
C LYS A 333 0.21 -25.25 -33.34
N ASN A 334 -0.68 -24.30 -33.12
CA ASN A 334 -1.12 -23.25 -34.02
C ASN A 334 -1.62 -22.06 -33.16
N TYR A 335 -2.07 -21.01 -33.81
CA TYR A 335 -2.54 -19.79 -33.12
C TYR A 335 -4.05 -19.59 -33.29
N ASP A 336 -4.82 -20.67 -33.48
CA ASP A 336 -6.29 -20.63 -33.37
C ASP A 336 -6.69 -20.25 -31.94
N ILE A 337 -7.66 -19.34 -31.79
CA ILE A 337 -8.17 -18.90 -30.49
C ILE A 337 -9.58 -19.43 -30.34
N GLU A 338 -9.85 -20.11 -29.24
CA GLU A 338 -11.14 -20.73 -28.98
C GLU A 338 -11.67 -20.28 -27.60
N PHE A 339 -12.92 -19.85 -27.58
CA PHE A 339 -13.70 -19.61 -26.36
C PHE A 339 -14.70 -20.74 -26.20
N GLU A 340 -14.66 -21.43 -25.08
CA GLU A 340 -15.58 -22.53 -24.74
C GLU A 340 -16.39 -22.15 -23.50
N ARG A 341 -17.66 -21.76 -23.72
CA ARG A 341 -18.62 -21.39 -22.67
C ARG A 341 -18.02 -20.44 -21.62
N VAL A 342 -17.34 -19.41 -22.07
CA VAL A 342 -16.64 -18.47 -21.20
C VAL A 342 -17.62 -17.56 -20.50
N CYS A 343 -17.52 -17.53 -19.17
CA CYS A 343 -18.18 -16.57 -18.28
C CYS A 343 -17.13 -15.73 -17.59
N PHE A 344 -17.36 -14.42 -17.49
CA PHE A 344 -16.43 -13.49 -16.83
C PHE A 344 -17.14 -12.21 -16.34
N GLY A 345 -16.79 -11.77 -15.12
CA GLY A 345 -17.15 -10.47 -14.54
C GLY A 345 -15.98 -9.80 -13.85
N TYR A 346 -15.89 -8.47 -13.85
CA TYR A 346 -14.88 -7.73 -13.09
C TYR A 346 -15.20 -7.68 -11.59
N THR A 347 -16.49 -7.72 -11.27
CA THR A 347 -17.08 -7.77 -9.93
C THR A 347 -18.11 -8.90 -9.92
N ASP A 348 -19.07 -8.86 -9.03
CA ASP A 348 -20.19 -9.81 -8.98
C ASP A 348 -21.12 -9.73 -10.20
N GLN A 349 -21.00 -8.67 -11.01
CA GLN A 349 -21.76 -8.51 -12.23
C GLN A 349 -21.04 -9.14 -13.43
N MET A 350 -21.69 -10.10 -14.10
CA MET A 350 -21.16 -10.73 -15.30
C MET A 350 -21.11 -9.75 -16.47
N VAL A 351 -20.02 -9.81 -17.24
CA VAL A 351 -19.81 -9.04 -18.48
C VAL A 351 -19.87 -9.95 -19.70
N LEU A 352 -19.47 -11.21 -19.56
CA LEU A 352 -19.61 -12.25 -20.57
C LEU A 352 -20.35 -13.43 -19.99
N GLU A 353 -21.34 -13.96 -20.72
CA GLU A 353 -22.18 -15.07 -20.30
C GLU A 353 -22.22 -16.16 -21.38
N ASP A 354 -21.62 -17.31 -21.08
CA ASP A 354 -21.63 -18.52 -21.94
C ASP A 354 -21.16 -18.26 -23.38
N VAL A 355 -20.06 -17.48 -23.53
CA VAL A 355 -19.55 -17.08 -24.84
C VAL A 355 -18.72 -18.20 -25.46
N SER A 356 -19.07 -18.61 -26.69
CA SER A 356 -18.36 -19.66 -27.42
C SER A 356 -18.13 -19.24 -28.88
N PHE A 357 -16.88 -19.24 -29.32
CA PHE A 357 -16.48 -18.98 -30.71
C PHE A 357 -15.04 -19.43 -30.98
N THR A 358 -14.67 -19.49 -32.27
CA THR A 358 -13.30 -19.81 -32.73
C THR A 358 -12.83 -18.74 -33.70
N LEU A 359 -11.59 -18.26 -33.53
CA LEU A 359 -10.87 -17.40 -34.47
C LEU A 359 -9.70 -18.19 -35.06
N LYS A 360 -9.63 -18.28 -36.38
CA LYS A 360 -8.59 -19.04 -37.08
C LYS A 360 -7.30 -18.24 -37.24
N GLU A 361 -6.16 -18.91 -37.16
CA GLU A 361 -4.84 -18.33 -37.37
C GLU A 361 -4.73 -17.60 -38.73
N GLY A 362 -4.00 -16.47 -38.71
CA GLY A 362 -3.66 -15.72 -39.93
C GLY A 362 -4.81 -14.90 -40.51
N ARG A 363 -5.92 -14.77 -39.81
CA ARG A 363 -7.08 -13.95 -40.21
C ARG A 363 -7.23 -12.71 -39.35
N SER A 364 -7.96 -11.74 -39.88
CA SER A 364 -8.33 -10.48 -39.22
C SER A 364 -9.78 -10.49 -38.76
N TYR A 365 -10.00 -10.12 -37.51
CA TYR A 365 -11.31 -10.11 -36.86
C TYR A 365 -11.61 -8.74 -36.28
N ALA A 366 -12.87 -8.28 -36.38
CA ALA A 366 -13.35 -7.08 -35.70
C ALA A 366 -14.40 -7.42 -34.64
N LEU A 367 -14.23 -6.87 -33.43
CA LEU A 367 -15.23 -6.90 -32.37
C LEU A 367 -16.01 -5.59 -32.38
N VAL A 368 -17.31 -5.65 -32.65
CA VAL A 368 -18.24 -4.52 -32.77
C VAL A 368 -19.36 -4.66 -31.76
N GLY A 369 -20.01 -3.59 -31.36
CA GLY A 369 -21.17 -3.60 -30.45
C GLY A 369 -21.21 -2.38 -29.53
N SER A 370 -22.21 -2.32 -28.67
CA SER A 370 -22.42 -1.23 -27.71
C SER A 370 -21.24 -1.05 -26.74
N SER A 371 -21.11 0.17 -26.18
CA SER A 371 -20.16 0.40 -25.09
C SER A 371 -20.56 -0.47 -23.88
N GLY A 372 -19.56 -1.15 -23.29
CA GLY A 372 -19.84 -2.10 -22.20
C GLY A 372 -20.22 -3.52 -22.63
N GLY A 373 -20.41 -3.81 -23.93
CA GLY A 373 -20.83 -5.13 -24.46
C GLY A 373 -19.78 -6.26 -24.34
N GLY A 374 -18.63 -6.04 -23.70
CA GLY A 374 -17.62 -7.09 -23.46
C GLY A 374 -16.47 -7.17 -24.46
N LYS A 375 -16.39 -6.30 -25.48
CA LYS A 375 -15.36 -6.31 -26.53
C LYS A 375 -13.93 -6.29 -26.00
N SER A 376 -13.58 -5.28 -25.19
CA SER A 376 -12.26 -5.15 -24.57
C SER A 376 -12.01 -6.26 -23.54
N THR A 377 -13.07 -6.82 -22.96
CA THR A 377 -12.96 -7.98 -22.07
C THR A 377 -12.49 -9.23 -22.81
N ILE A 378 -13.07 -9.54 -23.97
CA ILE A 378 -12.63 -10.65 -24.84
C ILE A 378 -11.14 -10.50 -25.18
N ALA A 379 -10.73 -9.31 -25.63
CA ALA A 379 -9.34 -9.02 -25.98
C ALA A 379 -8.37 -9.24 -24.80
N LYS A 380 -8.77 -8.77 -23.61
CA LYS A 380 -7.98 -8.93 -22.39
C LYS A 380 -7.91 -10.39 -21.92
N LEU A 381 -8.99 -11.18 -22.10
CA LEU A 381 -9.01 -12.61 -21.80
C LEU A 381 -8.09 -13.40 -22.75
N ILE A 382 -8.09 -13.09 -24.05
CA ILE A 382 -7.16 -13.69 -25.03
C ILE A 382 -5.70 -13.44 -24.61
N SER A 383 -5.42 -12.26 -24.05
CA SER A 383 -4.07 -11.87 -23.61
C SER A 383 -3.62 -12.55 -22.30
N GLY A 384 -4.49 -13.33 -21.65
CA GLY A 384 -4.19 -13.93 -20.35
C GLY A 384 -4.10 -12.93 -19.21
N PHE A 385 -4.73 -11.73 -19.34
CA PHE A 385 -4.73 -10.71 -18.28
C PHE A 385 -5.63 -11.09 -17.11
N TYR A 386 -6.64 -11.92 -17.35
CA TYR A 386 -7.61 -12.36 -16.37
C TYR A 386 -7.84 -13.86 -16.43
N LYS A 387 -8.09 -14.42 -15.27
CA LYS A 387 -8.65 -15.77 -15.15
C LYS A 387 -10.15 -15.72 -15.42
N VAL A 388 -10.67 -16.64 -16.24
CA VAL A 388 -12.13 -16.77 -16.47
C VAL A 388 -12.84 -17.29 -15.23
N ASP A 389 -14.09 -16.88 -15.01
CA ASP A 389 -14.92 -17.36 -13.91
C ASP A 389 -15.59 -18.70 -14.25
N GLY A 390 -15.78 -19.00 -15.56
CA GLY A 390 -16.29 -20.27 -16.07
C GLY A 390 -15.86 -20.50 -17.50
N GLY A 391 -15.86 -21.76 -17.94
CA GLY A 391 -15.40 -22.13 -19.28
C GLY A 391 -13.89 -22.11 -19.43
N ALA A 392 -13.38 -21.98 -20.67
CA ALA A 392 -11.97 -21.93 -20.99
C ALA A 392 -11.68 -21.07 -22.21
N VAL A 393 -10.58 -20.32 -22.18
CA VAL A 393 -9.96 -19.70 -23.37
C VAL A 393 -8.78 -20.55 -23.78
N LYS A 394 -8.75 -20.98 -25.05
CA LYS A 394 -7.72 -21.85 -25.59
C LYS A 394 -6.97 -21.17 -26.73
N ILE A 395 -5.69 -21.50 -26.88
CA ILE A 395 -4.87 -21.15 -28.03
C ILE A 395 -4.21 -22.45 -28.54
N GLY A 396 -4.40 -22.76 -29.85
CA GLY A 396 -3.88 -23.98 -30.42
C GLY A 396 -4.45 -25.28 -29.82
N GLY A 397 -5.72 -25.22 -29.37
CA GLY A 397 -6.46 -26.32 -28.75
C GLY A 397 -6.16 -26.57 -27.26
N GLU A 398 -5.28 -25.77 -26.63
CA GLU A 398 -4.91 -25.92 -25.22
C GLU A 398 -5.33 -24.70 -24.43
N PRO A 399 -5.80 -24.85 -23.19
CA PRO A 399 -6.11 -23.73 -22.31
C PRO A 399 -4.91 -22.79 -22.13
N ILE A 400 -5.13 -21.48 -22.03
CA ILE A 400 -4.05 -20.50 -21.84
C ILE A 400 -3.26 -20.78 -20.56
N GLU A 401 -3.89 -21.34 -19.53
CA GLU A 401 -3.25 -21.75 -18.27
C GLU A 401 -2.24 -22.90 -18.44
N ALA A 402 -2.29 -23.64 -19.55
CA ALA A 402 -1.33 -24.72 -19.82
C ALA A 402 0.04 -24.20 -20.26
N TYR A 403 0.10 -22.97 -20.74
CA TYR A 403 1.32 -22.34 -21.25
C TYR A 403 2.10 -21.64 -20.14
N THR A 404 3.41 -21.43 -20.39
CA THR A 404 4.23 -20.55 -19.56
C THR A 404 3.83 -19.09 -19.82
N GLU A 405 3.97 -18.23 -18.80
CA GLU A 405 3.73 -16.78 -18.93
C GLU A 405 4.56 -16.15 -20.06
N ASP A 406 5.84 -16.54 -20.16
CA ASP A 406 6.76 -16.08 -21.20
C ASP A 406 6.28 -16.47 -22.62
N ALA A 407 5.76 -17.68 -22.82
CA ALA A 407 5.23 -18.11 -24.10
C ALA A 407 4.02 -17.28 -24.54
N LEU A 408 3.08 -17.00 -23.64
CA LEU A 408 1.93 -16.14 -23.92
C LEU A 408 2.37 -14.71 -24.23
N ILE A 409 3.20 -14.12 -23.35
CA ILE A 409 3.69 -12.76 -23.53
C ILE A 409 4.42 -12.59 -24.85
N ARG A 410 5.29 -13.52 -25.27
CA ARG A 410 6.04 -13.42 -26.54
C ARG A 410 5.14 -13.49 -27.77
N ASN A 411 4.06 -14.26 -27.74
CA ASN A 411 3.23 -14.52 -28.90
C ASN A 411 2.01 -13.62 -29.03
N ILE A 412 1.69 -12.79 -28.04
CA ILE A 412 0.55 -11.87 -28.06
C ILE A 412 1.04 -10.43 -27.91
N ALA A 413 0.77 -9.57 -28.89
CA ALA A 413 0.99 -8.12 -28.80
C ALA A 413 -0.35 -7.41 -28.57
N PHE A 414 -0.38 -6.48 -27.62
CA PHE A 414 -1.56 -5.68 -27.31
C PHE A 414 -1.24 -4.19 -27.46
N VAL A 415 -1.98 -3.50 -28.32
CA VAL A 415 -1.93 -2.04 -28.47
C VAL A 415 -3.17 -1.46 -27.78
N PHE A 416 -2.94 -0.82 -26.63
CA PHE A 416 -4.02 -0.25 -25.80
C PHE A 416 -4.57 1.05 -26.37
N GLN A 417 -5.83 1.33 -26.12
CA GLN A 417 -6.51 2.61 -26.42
C GLN A 417 -5.75 3.80 -25.81
N ASN A 418 -5.46 3.73 -24.52
CA ASN A 418 -4.71 4.75 -23.79
C ASN A 418 -3.23 4.35 -23.68
N VAL A 419 -2.44 4.75 -24.67
CA VAL A 419 -1.01 4.43 -24.71
C VAL A 419 -0.26 5.13 -23.56
N ARG A 420 0.43 4.32 -22.76
CA ARG A 420 1.35 4.81 -21.74
C ARG A 420 2.79 4.60 -22.18
N LEU A 421 3.54 5.69 -22.21
CA LEU A 421 4.99 5.67 -22.43
C LEU A 421 5.69 5.97 -21.11
N PHE A 422 6.84 5.33 -20.91
CA PHE A 422 7.69 5.59 -19.75
C PHE A 422 8.52 6.88 -19.94
N HIS A 423 8.93 7.48 -18.84
CA HIS A 423 9.78 8.69 -18.84
C HIS A 423 11.26 8.35 -19.13
N ILE A 424 11.48 7.73 -20.27
CA ILE A 424 12.76 7.32 -20.84
C ILE A 424 12.78 7.77 -22.31
N SER A 425 13.85 7.49 -23.05
CA SER A 425 13.93 7.86 -24.47
C SER A 425 12.87 7.14 -25.32
N ILE A 426 12.61 7.68 -26.53
CA ILE A 426 11.75 7.03 -27.54
C ILE A 426 12.32 5.65 -27.86
N TYR A 427 13.64 5.58 -28.09
CA TYR A 427 14.35 4.34 -28.35
C TYR A 427 14.12 3.27 -27.27
N GLU A 428 14.38 3.62 -26.01
CA GLU A 428 14.19 2.69 -24.89
C GLU A 428 12.72 2.30 -24.70
N ASN A 429 11.77 3.19 -24.96
CA ASN A 429 10.35 2.84 -24.95
C ASN A 429 9.98 1.75 -25.95
N VAL A 430 10.57 1.73 -27.15
CA VAL A 430 10.33 0.68 -28.15
C VAL A 430 11.08 -0.59 -27.78
N ARG A 431 12.33 -0.49 -27.34
CA ARG A 431 13.19 -1.60 -26.95
C ARG A 431 12.64 -2.43 -25.78
N LEU A 432 11.75 -1.87 -24.96
CA LEU A 432 11.05 -2.63 -23.90
C LEU A 432 10.34 -3.90 -24.42
N ALA A 433 9.95 -3.94 -25.70
CA ALA A 433 9.30 -5.11 -26.30
C ALA A 433 10.26 -6.28 -26.53
N ASN A 434 11.54 -5.99 -26.75
CA ASN A 434 12.63 -6.95 -26.89
C ASN A 434 13.94 -6.30 -26.38
N PRO A 435 14.32 -6.52 -25.11
CA PRO A 435 15.52 -5.93 -24.52
C PRO A 435 16.83 -6.32 -25.22
N ASP A 436 16.84 -7.47 -25.91
CA ASP A 436 17.99 -8.00 -26.62
C ASP A 436 18.11 -7.49 -28.07
N ALA A 437 17.11 -6.72 -28.55
CA ALA A 437 17.08 -6.19 -29.90
C ALA A 437 18.27 -5.24 -30.16
N GLN A 438 18.85 -5.41 -31.35
CA GLN A 438 19.90 -4.52 -31.85
C GLN A 438 19.31 -3.15 -32.23
N ARG A 439 20.16 -2.13 -32.26
CA ARG A 439 19.74 -0.76 -32.64
C ARG A 439 19.04 -0.72 -34.00
N ALA A 440 19.55 -1.48 -34.99
CA ALA A 440 18.98 -1.53 -36.32
C ALA A 440 17.52 -2.00 -36.31
N GLU A 441 17.21 -3.04 -35.52
CA GLU A 441 15.86 -3.61 -35.40
C GLU A 441 14.88 -2.61 -34.76
N VAL A 442 15.33 -1.87 -33.74
CA VAL A 442 14.52 -0.83 -33.08
C VAL A 442 14.23 0.33 -34.03
N MET A 443 15.25 0.77 -34.80
CA MET A 443 15.09 1.84 -35.78
C MET A 443 14.20 1.42 -36.95
N GLU A 444 14.30 0.18 -37.42
CA GLU A 444 13.41 -0.37 -38.45
C GLU A 444 11.94 -0.40 -37.95
N ALA A 445 11.71 -0.84 -36.72
CA ALA A 445 10.37 -0.84 -36.15
C ALA A 445 9.79 0.59 -36.01
N LEU A 446 10.62 1.57 -35.65
CA LEU A 446 10.24 2.99 -35.61
C LEU A 446 9.90 3.51 -37.02
N HIS A 447 10.72 3.17 -38.03
CA HIS A 447 10.50 3.55 -39.42
C HIS A 447 9.18 2.98 -39.95
N GLN A 448 8.97 1.66 -39.81
CA GLN A 448 7.75 0.98 -40.25
C GLN A 448 6.48 1.50 -39.56
N ALA A 449 6.60 2.00 -38.34
CA ALA A 449 5.52 2.65 -37.60
C ALA A 449 5.30 4.12 -38.00
N GLY A 450 6.03 4.66 -39.00
CA GLY A 450 5.92 6.05 -39.44
C GLY A 450 6.41 7.05 -38.41
N CYS A 451 7.37 6.67 -37.55
CA CYS A 451 7.88 7.55 -36.50
C CYS A 451 8.95 8.53 -36.98
N ASP A 452 9.44 8.47 -38.21
CA ASP A 452 10.50 9.37 -38.72
C ASP A 452 10.13 10.84 -38.56
N SER A 453 8.90 11.21 -38.91
CA SER A 453 8.37 12.56 -38.74
C SER A 453 8.32 13.00 -37.26
N ILE A 454 8.25 12.07 -36.31
CA ILE A 454 8.31 12.35 -34.88
C ILE A 454 9.75 12.59 -34.45
N LEU A 455 10.67 11.71 -34.89
CA LEU A 455 12.10 11.80 -34.55
C LEU A 455 12.72 13.10 -35.09
N ASP A 456 12.36 13.51 -36.30
CA ASP A 456 12.90 14.71 -36.96
C ASP A 456 12.47 16.01 -36.28
N LYS A 457 11.44 15.99 -35.42
CA LYS A 457 11.06 17.17 -34.60
C LYS A 457 12.05 17.48 -33.48
N PHE A 458 12.90 16.52 -33.11
CA PHE A 458 13.76 16.64 -31.95
C PHE A 458 15.24 16.51 -32.32
N LYS A 459 16.08 17.32 -31.67
CA LYS A 459 17.54 17.33 -31.88
C LYS A 459 18.19 15.98 -31.57
N ASP A 460 17.72 15.31 -30.50
CA ASP A 460 18.27 14.03 -30.03
C ASP A 460 17.57 12.81 -30.67
N ARG A 461 16.67 13.04 -31.65
CA ARG A 461 15.94 12.02 -32.42
C ARG A 461 15.38 10.92 -31.47
N GLU A 462 15.74 9.65 -31.73
CA GLU A 462 15.30 8.48 -30.95
C GLU A 462 15.76 8.50 -29.47
N ASN A 463 16.81 9.27 -29.13
CA ASN A 463 17.29 9.41 -27.75
C ASN A 463 16.53 10.47 -26.95
N THR A 464 15.58 11.16 -27.57
CA THR A 464 14.75 12.16 -26.92
C THR A 464 13.95 11.56 -25.77
N VAL A 465 14.09 12.13 -24.56
CA VAL A 465 13.40 11.69 -23.34
C VAL A 465 11.98 12.23 -23.32
N ILE A 466 11.01 11.38 -22.98
CA ILE A 466 9.58 11.70 -22.93
C ILE A 466 9.16 12.00 -21.48
N GLY A 467 8.22 12.92 -21.28
CA GLY A 467 7.56 13.17 -19.99
C GLY A 467 7.96 14.48 -19.30
N SER A 468 7.71 14.61 -18.00
CA SER A 468 7.77 15.86 -17.22
C SER A 468 9.12 16.58 -17.24
N LYS A 469 10.21 15.88 -17.54
CA LYS A 469 11.57 16.45 -17.73
C LYS A 469 12.04 16.39 -19.18
N GLY A 470 11.15 16.07 -20.11
CA GLY A 470 11.43 15.91 -21.54
C GLY A 470 10.31 16.50 -22.38
N VAL A 471 10.13 15.93 -23.58
CA VAL A 471 9.13 16.41 -24.53
C VAL A 471 7.75 15.79 -24.30
N TYR A 472 6.70 16.54 -24.69
CA TYR A 472 5.34 16.02 -24.73
C TYR A 472 4.98 15.61 -26.15
N LEU A 473 4.41 14.41 -26.29
CA LEU A 473 3.93 13.83 -27.54
C LEU A 473 2.41 13.92 -27.62
N SER A 474 1.90 14.13 -28.83
CA SER A 474 0.46 14.06 -29.13
C SER A 474 -0.07 12.62 -28.95
N GLY A 475 -1.39 12.43 -28.92
CA GLY A 475 -2.02 11.11 -28.82
C GLY A 475 -1.60 10.18 -29.97
N GLY A 476 -1.60 10.67 -31.22
CA GLY A 476 -1.21 9.91 -32.40
C GLY A 476 0.27 9.54 -32.43
N GLU A 477 1.15 10.43 -31.95
CA GLU A 477 2.59 10.17 -31.84
C GLU A 477 2.86 9.06 -30.80
N LYS A 478 2.22 9.11 -29.64
CA LYS A 478 2.30 8.05 -28.62
C LYS A 478 1.85 6.71 -29.17
N GLN A 479 0.78 6.72 -29.98
CA GLN A 479 0.21 5.53 -30.57
C GLN A 479 1.14 4.89 -31.59
N ARG A 480 1.79 5.69 -32.49
CA ARG A 480 2.80 5.20 -33.42
C ARG A 480 3.99 4.56 -32.72
N ILE A 481 4.46 5.14 -31.61
CA ILE A 481 5.53 4.54 -30.78
C ILE A 481 5.06 3.20 -30.16
N ALA A 482 3.80 3.09 -29.74
CA ALA A 482 3.26 1.85 -29.23
C ALA A 482 3.13 0.77 -30.34
N ILE A 483 2.81 1.18 -31.57
CA ILE A 483 2.80 0.28 -32.73
C ILE A 483 4.23 -0.19 -33.05
N ALA A 484 5.24 0.71 -33.03
CA ALA A 484 6.65 0.33 -33.18
C ALA A 484 7.07 -0.71 -32.14
N ARG A 485 6.62 -0.53 -30.87
CA ARG A 485 6.82 -1.52 -29.80
C ARG A 485 6.19 -2.88 -30.16
N ALA A 486 4.96 -2.89 -30.69
CA ALA A 486 4.29 -4.12 -31.11
C ALA A 486 4.95 -4.77 -32.33
N MET A 487 5.48 -3.98 -33.27
CA MET A 487 6.26 -4.48 -34.42
C MET A 487 7.56 -5.15 -33.98
N LEU A 488 8.34 -4.50 -33.12
CA LEU A 488 9.58 -5.05 -32.58
C LEU A 488 9.37 -6.38 -31.84
N LYS A 489 8.24 -6.52 -31.16
CA LYS A 489 7.84 -7.76 -30.49
C LYS A 489 7.61 -8.91 -31.45
N ASN A 490 7.18 -8.64 -32.66
CA ASN A 490 6.88 -9.58 -33.73
C ASN A 490 5.99 -10.79 -33.32
N ALA A 491 4.96 -10.51 -32.50
CA ALA A 491 4.02 -11.49 -32.00
C ALA A 491 3.13 -12.07 -33.11
N LYS A 492 2.64 -13.30 -32.96
CA LYS A 492 1.75 -13.99 -33.91
C LYS A 492 0.31 -13.56 -33.81
N ILE A 493 -0.13 -13.18 -32.60
CA ILE A 493 -1.45 -12.64 -32.30
C ILE A 493 -1.28 -11.15 -31.98
N VAL A 494 -2.06 -10.30 -32.66
CA VAL A 494 -2.05 -8.84 -32.45
C VAL A 494 -3.44 -8.40 -32.07
N ILE A 495 -3.56 -7.69 -30.95
CA ILE A 495 -4.80 -7.13 -30.44
C ILE A 495 -4.69 -5.62 -30.47
N LEU A 496 -5.67 -4.97 -31.12
CA LEU A 496 -5.76 -3.51 -31.29
C LEU A 496 -7.04 -3.00 -30.60
N ASP A 497 -6.87 -2.32 -29.47
CA ASP A 497 -8.00 -1.74 -28.72
C ASP A 497 -8.15 -0.26 -29.07
N GLU A 498 -9.19 0.07 -29.87
CA GLU A 498 -9.58 1.44 -30.28
C GLU A 498 -8.40 2.36 -30.69
N ALA A 499 -7.58 1.88 -31.58
CA ALA A 499 -6.32 2.53 -31.90
C ALA A 499 -6.41 3.86 -32.71
N SER A 500 -7.61 4.45 -32.91
CA SER A 500 -7.79 5.62 -33.81
C SER A 500 -8.67 6.76 -33.26
N ALA A 501 -8.98 6.82 -31.98
CA ALA A 501 -9.83 7.89 -31.42
C ALA A 501 -9.07 9.24 -31.35
N ALA A 502 -9.67 10.30 -31.92
CA ALA A 502 -9.24 11.70 -31.83
C ALA A 502 -7.85 12.03 -32.41
N ILE A 503 -7.56 11.62 -33.65
CA ILE A 503 -6.32 11.94 -34.37
C ILE A 503 -6.62 12.87 -35.53
N ASP A 504 -5.72 13.83 -35.82
CA ASP A 504 -5.78 14.69 -36.99
C ASP A 504 -5.72 13.84 -38.29
N PRO A 505 -6.38 14.25 -39.39
CA PRO A 505 -6.46 13.47 -40.63
C PRO A 505 -5.09 13.05 -41.22
N GLU A 506 -4.07 13.88 -41.09
CA GLU A 506 -2.73 13.60 -41.57
C GLU A 506 -2.05 12.49 -40.75
N ASN A 507 -2.21 12.54 -39.44
CA ASN A 507 -1.72 11.49 -38.54
C ASN A 507 -2.51 10.18 -38.67
N GLU A 508 -3.78 10.23 -39.10
CA GLU A 508 -4.62 9.06 -39.31
C GLU A 508 -4.11 8.23 -40.50
N HIS A 509 -3.69 8.87 -41.59
CA HIS A 509 -3.14 8.16 -42.76
C HIS A 509 -1.85 7.37 -42.43
N GLU A 510 -0.90 8.01 -41.75
CA GLU A 510 0.34 7.35 -41.32
C GLU A 510 0.07 6.21 -40.32
N LEU A 511 -0.91 6.39 -39.44
CA LEU A 511 -1.33 5.36 -38.49
C LEU A 511 -1.93 4.15 -39.21
N GLN A 512 -2.78 4.34 -40.23
CA GLN A 512 -3.37 3.27 -41.02
C GLN A 512 -2.29 2.46 -41.78
N LYS A 513 -1.27 3.12 -42.32
CA LYS A 513 -0.11 2.43 -42.92
C LYS A 513 0.64 1.58 -41.90
N ALA A 514 0.90 2.14 -40.72
CA ALA A 514 1.56 1.42 -39.63
C ALA A 514 0.77 0.18 -39.20
N PHE A 515 -0.56 0.28 -39.09
CA PHE A 515 -1.42 -0.87 -38.80
C PHE A 515 -1.34 -1.92 -39.91
N ALA A 516 -1.40 -1.53 -41.19
CA ALA A 516 -1.31 -2.48 -42.30
C ALA A 516 -0.01 -3.27 -42.25
N HIS A 517 1.12 -2.62 -41.93
CA HIS A 517 2.41 -3.31 -41.73
C HIS A 517 2.39 -4.26 -40.52
N LEU A 518 1.84 -3.81 -39.36
CA LEU A 518 1.78 -4.62 -38.16
C LEU A 518 0.92 -5.87 -38.32
N MET A 519 -0.18 -5.78 -39.10
CA MET A 519 -1.16 -6.87 -39.27
C MET A 519 -0.73 -7.95 -40.24
N LYS A 520 0.22 -7.68 -41.12
CA LYS A 520 0.59 -8.57 -42.23
C LYS A 520 1.03 -9.95 -41.73
N GLY A 521 0.31 -11.02 -42.16
CA GLY A 521 0.63 -12.40 -41.84
C GLY A 521 0.44 -12.81 -40.39
N LYS A 522 -0.43 -12.11 -39.66
CA LYS A 522 -0.72 -12.34 -38.22
C LYS A 522 -2.20 -12.59 -37.99
N THR A 523 -2.53 -13.19 -36.85
CA THR A 523 -3.91 -13.26 -36.38
C THR A 523 -4.22 -11.94 -35.69
N VAL A 524 -5.21 -11.17 -36.18
CA VAL A 524 -5.49 -9.82 -35.74
C VAL A 524 -6.88 -9.74 -35.12
N ILE A 525 -7.00 -9.17 -33.94
CA ILE A 525 -8.26 -8.85 -33.28
C ILE A 525 -8.34 -7.35 -33.08
N MET A 526 -9.30 -6.70 -33.75
CA MET A 526 -9.53 -5.26 -33.68
C MET A 526 -10.80 -4.97 -32.88
N ILE A 527 -10.71 -4.12 -31.85
CA ILE A 527 -11.88 -3.55 -31.21
C ILE A 527 -12.15 -2.22 -31.89
N ALA A 528 -13.28 -2.14 -32.61
CA ALA A 528 -13.57 -1.01 -33.44
C ALA A 528 -14.62 -0.08 -32.81
N HIS A 529 -14.25 1.19 -32.73
CA HIS A 529 -15.19 2.30 -32.51
C HIS A 529 -15.42 3.12 -33.80
N ARG A 530 -14.52 3.00 -34.80
CA ARG A 530 -14.71 3.57 -36.14
C ARG A 530 -14.97 2.43 -37.13
N LEU A 531 -16.18 2.35 -37.59
CA LEU A 531 -16.64 1.30 -38.50
C LEU A 531 -15.96 1.34 -39.87
N SER A 532 -15.38 2.49 -40.27
CA SER A 532 -14.59 2.62 -41.52
C SER A 532 -13.30 1.79 -41.53
N SER A 533 -12.71 1.53 -40.38
CA SER A 533 -11.41 0.81 -40.27
C SER A 533 -11.56 -0.72 -40.35
N ILE A 534 -12.79 -1.25 -40.29
CA ILE A 534 -13.03 -2.71 -40.23
C ILE A 534 -13.70 -3.29 -41.47
N ARG A 535 -13.96 -2.50 -42.51
CA ARG A 535 -14.58 -2.99 -43.76
C ARG A 535 -13.78 -4.11 -44.46
N ASN A 536 -12.49 -4.14 -44.27
CA ASN A 536 -11.56 -5.05 -44.92
C ASN A 536 -11.10 -6.23 -44.04
N VAL A 537 -11.72 -6.47 -42.87
CA VAL A 537 -11.40 -7.64 -42.05
C VAL A 537 -12.09 -8.88 -42.58
N ASP A 538 -11.47 -10.06 -42.32
CA ASP A 538 -12.01 -11.33 -42.79
C ASP A 538 -13.35 -11.68 -42.15
N GLU A 539 -13.57 -11.24 -40.89
CA GLU A 539 -14.79 -11.55 -40.17
C GLU A 539 -15.08 -10.53 -39.06
N ILE A 540 -16.35 -10.21 -38.89
CA ILE A 540 -16.87 -9.30 -37.86
C ILE A 540 -17.70 -10.11 -36.88
N LEU A 541 -17.48 -9.90 -35.57
CA LEU A 541 -18.27 -10.44 -34.48
C LEU A 541 -19.00 -9.27 -33.79
N VAL A 542 -20.31 -9.31 -33.76
CA VAL A 542 -21.14 -8.30 -33.09
C VAL A 542 -21.49 -8.80 -31.70
N LEU A 543 -21.08 -8.04 -30.69
CA LEU A 543 -21.34 -8.33 -29.28
C LEU A 543 -22.50 -7.49 -28.76
N GLU A 544 -23.44 -8.16 -28.10
CA GLU A 544 -24.55 -7.53 -27.40
C GLU A 544 -24.81 -8.25 -26.09
N ASP A 545 -24.97 -7.49 -25.02
CA ASP A 545 -25.26 -7.99 -23.66
C ASP A 545 -24.37 -9.19 -23.26
N GLY A 546 -23.07 -9.09 -23.54
CA GLY A 546 -22.10 -10.11 -23.18
C GLY A 546 -22.14 -11.40 -24.01
N LYS A 547 -22.82 -11.40 -25.16
CA LYS A 547 -22.94 -12.54 -26.09
C LYS A 547 -22.59 -12.15 -27.52
N ILE A 548 -22.22 -13.12 -28.35
CA ILE A 548 -22.08 -12.89 -29.79
C ILE A 548 -23.46 -13.01 -30.44
N ALA A 549 -23.99 -11.86 -30.86
CA ALA A 549 -25.31 -11.76 -31.51
C ALA A 549 -25.22 -12.10 -33.00
N GLU A 550 -24.19 -11.61 -33.70
CA GLU A 550 -24.04 -11.76 -35.14
C GLU A 550 -22.58 -12.04 -35.50
N ARG A 551 -22.38 -12.73 -36.63
CA ARG A 551 -21.06 -13.09 -37.13
C ARG A 551 -21.07 -13.17 -38.66
N GLY A 552 -20.11 -12.53 -39.35
CA GLY A 552 -20.03 -12.55 -40.81
C GLY A 552 -19.02 -11.57 -41.37
N THR A 553 -18.95 -11.51 -42.70
CA THR A 553 -18.17 -10.49 -43.42
C THR A 553 -18.97 -9.16 -43.45
N ASP A 554 -18.30 -8.03 -43.70
CA ASP A 554 -18.95 -6.72 -43.88
C ASP A 554 -20.09 -6.79 -44.90
N ALA A 555 -19.82 -7.37 -46.09
CA ALA A 555 -20.81 -7.50 -47.16
C ALA A 555 -22.03 -8.36 -46.75
N ALA A 556 -21.80 -9.46 -46.01
CA ALA A 556 -22.88 -10.35 -45.59
C ALA A 556 -23.78 -9.68 -44.52
N LEU A 557 -23.15 -9.02 -43.56
CA LEU A 557 -23.90 -8.32 -42.50
C LEU A 557 -24.63 -7.06 -42.99
N MET A 558 -24.10 -6.37 -44.01
CA MET A 558 -24.78 -5.22 -44.63
C MET A 558 -25.94 -5.62 -45.53
N ALA A 559 -25.93 -6.85 -46.07
CA ALA A 559 -26.97 -7.34 -47.01
C ALA A 559 -28.28 -7.71 -46.29
N THR A 560 -28.26 -7.94 -45.01
CA THR A 560 -29.41 -8.36 -44.21
C THR A 560 -29.77 -7.32 -43.15
N ASP A 561 -30.93 -7.47 -42.51
CA ASP A 561 -31.35 -6.57 -41.42
C ASP A 561 -30.67 -7.01 -40.12
N THR A 562 -29.47 -6.47 -39.90
CA THR A 562 -28.59 -6.80 -38.79
C THR A 562 -28.33 -5.59 -37.92
N LYS A 563 -27.94 -5.82 -36.67
CA LYS A 563 -27.45 -4.75 -35.76
C LYS A 563 -26.18 -4.09 -36.27
N TYR A 564 -25.33 -4.85 -36.96
CA TYR A 564 -24.15 -4.29 -37.62
C TYR A 564 -24.53 -3.21 -38.61
N ARG A 565 -25.56 -3.47 -39.47
CA ARG A 565 -26.09 -2.50 -40.43
C ARG A 565 -26.70 -1.28 -39.71
N GLU A 566 -27.40 -1.49 -38.61
CA GLU A 566 -27.94 -0.40 -37.79
C GLU A 566 -26.78 0.48 -37.27
N TYR A 567 -25.73 -0.10 -36.71
CA TYR A 567 -24.56 0.65 -36.25
C TYR A 567 -23.88 1.41 -37.37
N GLN A 568 -23.70 0.82 -38.56
CA GLN A 568 -23.14 1.48 -39.74
C GLN A 568 -24.00 2.68 -40.17
N THR A 569 -25.33 2.52 -40.24
CA THR A 569 -26.27 3.58 -40.62
C THR A 569 -26.21 4.75 -39.63
N LEU A 570 -26.20 4.46 -38.31
CA LEU A 570 -26.08 5.49 -37.28
C LEU A 570 -24.71 6.23 -37.36
N TYR A 571 -23.64 5.50 -37.66
CA TYR A 571 -22.32 6.10 -37.84
C TYR A 571 -22.23 7.01 -39.05
N GLU A 572 -22.82 6.59 -40.19
CA GLU A 572 -22.87 7.39 -41.40
C GLU A 572 -23.71 8.67 -41.18
N GLN A 573 -24.89 8.58 -40.59
CA GLN A 573 -25.71 9.74 -40.20
C GLN A 573 -24.96 10.70 -39.28
N ALA A 574 -24.25 10.19 -38.29
CA ALA A 574 -23.45 11.03 -37.37
C ALA A 574 -22.29 11.76 -38.08
N ASN A 575 -21.70 11.17 -39.13
CA ASN A 575 -20.66 11.81 -39.94
C ASN A 575 -21.23 12.85 -40.92
N GLU A 576 -22.40 12.61 -41.52
CA GLU A 576 -23.08 13.56 -42.38
C GLU A 576 -23.45 14.85 -41.61
N TRP A 577 -23.85 14.72 -40.34
CA TRP A 577 -24.15 15.87 -39.48
C TRP A 577 -22.96 16.84 -39.27
N ARG A 578 -21.73 16.36 -39.46
CA ARG A 578 -20.50 17.19 -39.37
C ARG A 578 -20.16 17.95 -40.64
N VAL A 579 -20.77 17.61 -41.78
CA VAL A 579 -20.44 18.21 -43.08
C VAL A 579 -21.37 19.38 -43.43
N VAL A 580 -22.52 19.52 -42.74
CA VAL A 580 -23.42 20.65 -42.93
C VAL A 580 -23.03 21.81 -42.00
N ARG A 581 -21.96 22.50 -42.37
CA ARG A 581 -21.57 23.86 -41.91
C ARG A 581 -21.21 24.73 -43.11
#